data_74b383216f9e4a53ad737adb2ad8293c
#
_entry.id   74b383216f9e4a53ad737adb2ad8293c
#
_cell.length_a   1.000
_cell.length_b   1.000
_cell.length_c   1.000
_cell.angle_alpha   90.00
_cell.angle_beta   90.00
_cell.angle_gamma   90.00
#
_symmetry.space_group_name_H-M   'P 1'
#
loop_
_entity.id
_entity.type
_entity.pdbx_description
1 polymer ?
#
loop_
_entity_poly.entity_id
_entity_poly.type
_entity_poly.pdbx_seq_one_letter_code
_entity_poly.pdbx_strand_id
1 'polypeptide(L)'
;LAFYAFAVLATSRLADPRPTLFIPENGFICVNPPLVPGRVSSLSTRTTHPLFIAKLQQVLDGIGVHVQLELPYRFKTKGEMMNDCLDPVRLQQLAWQTTSCGRFRTYNRTHCGRCVPCMIRRAAFTAWTGGNDATQYVYSSLVGSDKSSGPDDPMAVAQAVLTTRSKGIDRFLGASLAFAPVDERPQYRSVLTNGINELEALLTGDGVL
;
A
#
# COMPACT_ATOMS: atom_id res chain seq x y z
N LEU A 1 -9.96 5.09 12.44
CA LEU A 1 -10.26 6.38 13.10
C LEU A 1 -9.47 6.56 14.40
N ALA A 2 -9.34 5.53 15.28
CA ALA A 2 -8.65 5.66 16.56
C ALA A 2 -7.22 6.22 16.43
N PHE A 3 -6.43 5.75 15.47
CA PHE A 3 -5.08 6.26 15.23
C PHE A 3 -5.07 7.77 14.90
N TYR A 4 -6.03 8.25 14.10
CA TYR A 4 -6.14 9.68 13.80
C TYR A 4 -6.54 10.47 15.02
N ALA A 5 -7.47 9.97 15.84
CA ALA A 5 -7.87 10.64 17.08
C ALA A 5 -6.69 10.79 18.05
N PHE A 6 -5.90 9.73 18.25
CA PHE A 6 -4.70 9.81 19.10
C PHE A 6 -3.62 10.72 18.51
N ALA A 7 -3.40 10.68 17.20
CA ALA A 7 -2.42 11.54 16.55
C ALA A 7 -2.83 13.02 16.65
N VAL A 8 -4.11 13.35 16.40
CA VAL A 8 -4.66 14.71 16.56
C VAL A 8 -4.55 15.17 18.01
N LEU A 9 -4.86 14.30 18.98
CA LEU A 9 -4.68 14.62 20.40
C LEU A 9 -3.21 14.91 20.75
N ALA A 10 -2.28 14.13 20.19
CA ALA A 10 -0.85 14.39 20.40
C ALA A 10 -0.41 15.71 19.77
N THR A 11 -0.86 16.02 18.55
CA THR A 11 -0.54 17.27 17.86
C THR A 11 -1.09 18.50 18.56
N SER A 12 -2.23 18.38 19.28
CA SER A 12 -2.81 19.50 20.03
C SER A 12 -1.93 20.01 21.19
N ARG A 13 -0.86 19.29 21.53
CA ARG A 13 0.12 19.67 22.56
C ARG A 13 1.37 20.35 21.98
N LEU A 14 1.46 20.43 20.66
CA LEU A 14 2.58 21.14 20.02
C LEU A 14 2.38 22.66 20.08
N ALA A 15 3.48 23.39 20.10
CA ALA A 15 3.46 24.85 20.10
C ALA A 15 3.06 25.45 18.73
N ASP A 16 3.12 24.65 17.68
CA ASP A 16 2.69 25.06 16.32
C ASP A 16 1.17 25.23 16.29
N PRO A 17 0.65 26.40 15.87
CA PRO A 17 -0.79 26.64 15.79
C PRO A 17 -1.51 25.78 14.73
N ARG A 18 -0.79 25.23 13.75
CA ARG A 18 -1.33 24.32 12.73
C ARG A 18 -0.32 23.21 12.37
N PRO A 19 -0.03 22.27 13.28
CA PRO A 19 0.94 21.23 13.05
C PRO A 19 0.52 20.31 11.90
N THR A 20 1.49 19.81 11.15
CA THR A 20 1.27 18.84 10.08
C THR A 20 1.36 17.42 10.63
N LEU A 21 0.32 16.62 10.40
CA LEU A 21 0.30 15.17 10.64
C LEU A 21 0.60 14.44 9.33
N PHE A 22 1.81 13.91 9.22
CA PHE A 22 2.21 13.09 8.08
C PHE A 22 1.65 11.68 8.18
N ILE A 23 1.06 11.19 7.10
CA ILE A 23 0.52 9.85 6.94
C ILE A 23 1.36 9.17 5.85
N PRO A 24 2.46 8.46 6.22
CA PRO A 24 3.48 8.00 5.28
C PRO A 24 3.10 6.69 4.57
N GLU A 25 1.85 6.55 4.14
CA GLU A 25 1.41 5.40 3.34
C GLU A 25 1.67 5.67 1.85
N ASN A 26 2.08 4.63 1.11
CA ASN A 26 2.31 4.73 -0.32
C ASN A 26 1.00 4.83 -1.11
N GLY A 27 1.04 5.48 -2.27
CA GLY A 27 -0.13 5.77 -3.08
C GLY A 27 -0.85 4.53 -3.60
N PHE A 28 -0.13 3.46 -3.91
CA PHE A 28 -0.72 2.21 -4.37
C PHE A 28 -1.66 1.60 -3.31
N ILE A 29 -1.23 1.59 -2.04
CA ILE A 29 -2.07 1.12 -0.92
C ILE A 29 -3.14 2.16 -0.56
N CYS A 30 -2.85 3.45 -0.62
CA CYS A 30 -3.84 4.51 -0.38
C CYS A 30 -5.06 4.38 -1.28
N VAL A 31 -4.87 4.19 -2.59
CA VAL A 31 -5.97 3.99 -3.55
C VAL A 31 -6.59 2.60 -3.41
N ASN A 32 -5.78 1.59 -3.03
CA ASN A 32 -6.20 0.20 -2.82
C ASN A 32 -6.94 -0.39 -4.03
N PRO A 33 -6.26 -0.61 -5.17
CA PRO A 33 -6.87 -1.15 -6.37
C PRO A 33 -7.45 -2.55 -6.14
N PRO A 34 -8.43 -3.00 -6.97
CA PRO A 34 -9.16 -4.26 -6.78
C PRO A 34 -8.31 -5.48 -7.17
N LEU A 35 -7.24 -5.77 -6.42
CA LEU A 35 -6.33 -6.90 -6.68
C LEU A 35 -6.93 -8.27 -6.39
N VAL A 36 -7.96 -8.33 -5.54
CA VAL A 36 -8.67 -9.57 -5.20
C VAL A 36 -10.18 -9.32 -5.17
N PRO A 37 -11.01 -10.32 -5.54
CA PRO A 37 -12.47 -10.12 -5.66
C PRO A 37 -13.12 -9.57 -4.38
N GLY A 38 -12.70 -10.02 -3.21
CA GLY A 38 -13.22 -9.54 -1.92
C GLY A 38 -12.88 -8.09 -1.58
N ARG A 39 -12.06 -7.39 -2.39
CA ARG A 39 -11.72 -5.98 -2.20
C ARG A 39 -12.49 -5.02 -3.11
N VAL A 40 -13.24 -5.53 -4.08
CA VAL A 40 -13.97 -4.71 -5.06
C VAL A 40 -14.98 -3.77 -4.39
N SER A 41 -15.56 -4.17 -3.25
CA SER A 41 -16.52 -3.36 -2.50
C SER A 41 -16.14 -3.13 -1.02
N SER A 42 -14.95 -3.58 -0.59
CA SER A 42 -14.54 -3.44 0.81
C SER A 42 -14.07 -2.03 1.12
N LEU A 43 -14.72 -1.38 2.09
CA LEU A 43 -14.29 -0.09 2.65
C LEU A 43 -13.32 -0.24 3.84
N SER A 44 -13.07 -1.47 4.31
CA SER A 44 -12.35 -1.75 5.56
C SER A 44 -10.86 -1.38 5.54
N THR A 45 -10.26 -1.20 4.37
CA THR A 45 -8.82 -0.90 4.21
C THR A 45 -8.55 0.45 3.54
N ARG A 46 -9.51 1.37 3.56
CA ARG A 46 -9.40 2.69 2.92
C ARG A 46 -9.16 3.83 3.90
N THR A 47 -8.53 3.56 5.01
CA THR A 47 -8.27 4.57 6.06
C THR A 47 -7.29 5.66 5.63
N THR A 48 -6.46 5.39 4.63
CA THR A 48 -5.52 6.36 4.02
C THR A 48 -5.93 6.78 2.62
N HIS A 49 -7.16 6.41 2.18
CA HIS A 49 -7.65 6.79 0.86
C HIS A 49 -7.76 8.31 0.75
N PRO A 50 -7.26 8.94 -0.33
CA PRO A 50 -7.22 10.40 -0.45
C PRO A 50 -8.54 11.10 -0.21
N LEU A 51 -9.65 10.55 -0.72
CA LEU A 51 -10.99 11.08 -0.45
C LEU A 51 -11.34 11.04 1.04
N PHE A 52 -10.98 9.95 1.75
CA PHE A 52 -11.22 9.85 3.18
C PHE A 52 -10.42 10.91 3.95
N ILE A 53 -9.14 11.08 3.62
CA ILE A 53 -8.27 12.09 4.25
C ILE A 53 -8.80 13.51 3.98
N ALA A 54 -9.20 13.80 2.74
CA ALA A 54 -9.81 15.10 2.41
C ALA A 54 -11.09 15.37 3.20
N LYS A 55 -11.96 14.37 3.36
CA LYS A 55 -13.18 14.50 4.18
C LYS A 55 -12.87 14.62 5.67
N LEU A 56 -11.89 13.88 6.17
CA LEU A 56 -11.44 14.00 7.56
C LEU A 56 -10.88 15.40 7.83
N GLN A 57 -10.07 15.95 6.91
CA GLN A 57 -9.59 17.33 7.01
C GLN A 57 -10.75 18.34 7.11
N GLN A 58 -11.77 18.20 6.25
CA GLN A 58 -12.96 19.08 6.30
C GLN A 58 -13.67 19.00 7.66
N VAL A 59 -13.77 17.80 8.25
CA VAL A 59 -14.36 17.64 9.60
C VAL A 59 -13.51 18.33 10.66
N LEU A 60 -12.18 18.12 10.64
CA LEU A 60 -11.26 18.74 11.60
C LEU A 60 -11.33 20.27 11.53
N ASP A 61 -11.27 20.83 10.31
CA ASP A 61 -11.39 22.27 10.10
C ASP A 61 -12.74 22.80 10.59
N GLY A 62 -13.84 22.06 10.31
CA GLY A 62 -15.21 22.43 10.70
C GLY A 62 -15.45 22.45 12.22
N ILE A 63 -14.72 21.66 12.99
CA ILE A 63 -14.80 21.63 14.45
C ILE A 63 -13.70 22.46 15.14
N GLY A 64 -12.93 23.23 14.36
CA GLY A 64 -11.88 24.12 14.89
C GLY A 64 -10.60 23.38 15.35
N VAL A 65 -10.36 22.17 14.88
CA VAL A 65 -9.12 21.42 15.15
C VAL A 65 -8.10 21.73 14.06
N HIS A 66 -7.13 22.59 14.37
CA HIS A 66 -6.15 23.11 13.42
C HIS A 66 -4.97 22.15 13.25
N VAL A 67 -5.18 21.04 12.54
CA VAL A 67 -4.15 20.06 12.18
C VAL A 67 -4.20 19.87 10.67
N GLN A 68 -3.06 19.96 9.98
CA GLN A 68 -2.96 19.67 8.55
C GLN A 68 -2.64 18.19 8.34
N LEU A 69 -3.49 17.46 7.61
CA LEU A 69 -3.23 16.08 7.21
C LEU A 69 -2.48 16.04 5.87
N GLU A 70 -1.38 15.29 5.81
CA GLU A 70 -0.57 15.19 4.60
C GLU A 70 -0.20 13.74 4.28
N LEU A 71 -0.33 13.38 3.00
CA LEU A 71 0.06 12.10 2.40
C LEU A 71 1.31 12.32 1.53
N PRO A 72 2.53 12.34 2.09
CA PRO A 72 3.74 12.73 1.36
C PRO A 72 4.09 11.77 0.21
N TYR A 73 3.63 10.51 0.32
CA TYR A 73 3.95 9.46 -0.65
C TYR A 73 2.74 9.01 -1.48
N ARG A 74 1.68 9.85 -1.58
CA ARG A 74 0.46 9.48 -2.31
C ARG A 74 0.65 9.20 -3.80
N PHE A 75 1.78 9.62 -4.37
CA PHE A 75 2.13 9.40 -5.77
C PHE A 75 3.34 8.48 -5.96
N LYS A 76 3.73 7.73 -4.91
CA LYS A 76 4.82 6.76 -4.96
C LYS A 76 4.34 5.36 -4.63
N THR A 77 4.92 4.35 -5.27
CA THR A 77 4.80 2.96 -4.84
C THR A 77 5.67 2.71 -3.60
N LYS A 78 5.56 1.53 -3.01
CA LYS A 78 6.45 1.15 -1.90
C LYS A 78 7.90 0.95 -2.38
N GLY A 79 8.11 0.42 -3.58
CA GLY A 79 9.44 0.26 -4.18
C GLY A 79 10.09 1.61 -4.47
N GLU A 80 9.34 2.56 -5.04
CA GLU A 80 9.81 3.93 -5.25
C GLU A 80 10.18 4.64 -3.93
N MET A 81 9.37 4.48 -2.87
CA MET A 81 9.72 5.00 -1.55
C MET A 81 11.04 4.43 -1.02
N MET A 82 11.30 3.15 -1.24
CA MET A 82 12.55 2.50 -0.81
C MET A 82 13.75 3.01 -1.61
N ASN A 83 13.60 3.18 -2.92
CA ASN A 83 14.67 3.72 -3.79
C ASN A 83 15.00 5.19 -3.48
N ASP A 84 13.99 5.99 -3.08
CA ASP A 84 14.14 7.40 -2.77
C ASP A 84 14.49 7.67 -1.29
N CYS A 85 14.79 6.61 -0.52
CA CYS A 85 15.12 6.77 0.89
C CYS A 85 16.44 7.55 1.08
N LEU A 86 16.41 8.60 1.88
CA LEU A 86 17.57 9.46 2.14
C LEU A 86 18.68 8.76 2.98
N ASP A 87 18.33 7.69 3.69
CA ASP A 87 19.28 6.87 4.45
C ASP A 87 19.13 5.39 4.04
N PRO A 88 19.69 4.99 2.89
CA PRO A 88 19.57 3.63 2.37
C PRO A 88 20.28 2.60 3.25
N VAL A 89 21.31 2.99 3.98
CA VAL A 89 22.03 2.10 4.90
C VAL A 89 21.13 1.71 6.08
N ARG A 90 20.50 2.67 6.69
CA ARG A 90 19.55 2.43 7.78
C ARG A 90 18.32 1.69 7.30
N LEU A 91 17.83 2.01 6.10
CA LEU A 91 16.70 1.30 5.48
C LEU A 91 17.04 -0.19 5.34
N GLN A 92 18.22 -0.53 4.82
CA GLN A 92 18.66 -1.93 4.68
C GLN A 92 18.69 -2.69 6.01
N GLN A 93 19.08 -2.01 7.09
CA GLN A 93 19.13 -2.61 8.43
C GLN A 93 17.74 -2.83 9.05
N LEU A 94 16.76 -1.97 8.76
CA LEU A 94 15.49 -1.92 9.48
C LEU A 94 14.29 -2.40 8.64
N ALA A 95 14.34 -2.36 7.30
CA ALA A 95 13.19 -2.63 6.46
C ALA A 95 12.59 -4.02 6.70
N TRP A 96 13.40 -5.04 6.87
CA TRP A 96 12.96 -6.41 7.13
C TRP A 96 12.25 -6.58 8.49
N GLN A 97 12.50 -5.68 9.47
CA GLN A 97 11.87 -5.69 10.79
C GLN A 97 10.46 -5.09 10.78
N THR A 98 10.08 -4.38 9.71
CA THR A 98 8.75 -3.76 9.61
C THR A 98 7.67 -4.80 9.31
N THR A 99 6.43 -4.54 9.75
CA THR A 99 5.30 -5.47 9.57
C THR A 99 4.36 -4.98 8.49
N SER A 100 4.07 -5.83 7.50
CA SER A 100 3.09 -5.59 6.44
C SER A 100 1.97 -6.65 6.39
N CYS A 101 2.20 -7.84 6.96
CA CYS A 101 1.31 -8.99 6.84
C CYS A 101 -0.04 -8.78 7.52
N GLY A 102 -1.14 -8.90 6.76
CA GLY A 102 -2.50 -8.84 7.30
C GLY A 102 -2.86 -10.03 8.23
N ARG A 103 -2.05 -11.09 8.22
CA ARG A 103 -2.22 -12.32 9.04
C ARG A 103 -1.07 -12.53 10.02
N PHE A 104 -0.34 -11.47 10.37
CA PHE A 104 0.86 -11.53 11.19
C PHE A 104 0.65 -12.24 12.54
N ARG A 105 -0.48 -11.98 13.20
CA ARG A 105 -0.83 -12.63 14.46
C ARG A 105 -1.15 -14.11 14.29
N THR A 106 -1.82 -14.49 13.19
CA THR A 106 -2.19 -15.88 12.87
C THR A 106 -0.96 -16.76 12.67
N TYR A 107 0.11 -16.20 12.12
CA TYR A 107 1.37 -16.91 11.86
C TYR A 107 2.45 -16.60 12.90
N ASN A 108 2.06 -16.54 14.17
CA ASN A 108 2.96 -16.32 15.30
C ASN A 108 3.97 -15.17 15.07
N ARG A 109 3.46 -14.02 14.64
CA ARG A 109 4.25 -12.82 14.35
C ARG A 109 5.30 -13.00 13.24
N THR A 110 5.00 -13.88 12.28
CA THR A 110 5.79 -14.07 11.06
C THR A 110 4.96 -13.63 9.85
N HIS A 111 5.61 -13.11 8.83
CA HIS A 111 4.92 -12.77 7.58
C HIS A 111 4.48 -14.04 6.85
N CYS A 112 3.22 -14.11 6.39
CA CYS A 112 2.79 -15.28 5.63
C CYS A 112 3.47 -15.40 4.26
N GLY A 113 3.84 -14.29 3.64
CA GLY A 113 4.48 -14.23 2.32
C GLY A 113 3.51 -14.18 1.13
N ARG A 114 2.25 -14.57 1.30
CA ARG A 114 1.28 -14.77 0.20
C ARG A 114 0.06 -13.83 0.22
N CYS A 115 -0.27 -13.16 1.34
CA CYS A 115 -1.36 -12.19 1.33
C CYS A 115 -0.98 -10.93 0.54
N VAL A 116 -1.99 -10.20 0.04
CA VAL A 116 -1.78 -8.98 -0.76
C VAL A 116 -0.76 -8.02 -0.14
N PRO A 117 -0.82 -7.67 1.17
CA PRO A 117 0.21 -6.82 1.77
C PRO A 117 1.61 -7.42 1.78
N CYS A 118 1.75 -8.75 1.90
CA CYS A 118 3.05 -9.43 1.79
C CYS A 118 3.57 -9.39 0.35
N MET A 119 2.70 -9.59 -0.65
CA MET A 119 3.11 -9.51 -2.06
C MET A 119 3.53 -8.09 -2.44
N ILE A 120 2.81 -7.05 -2.01
CA ILE A 120 3.23 -5.66 -2.21
C ILE A 120 4.58 -5.39 -1.53
N ARG A 121 4.83 -5.97 -0.34
CA ARG A 121 6.12 -5.88 0.33
C ARG A 121 7.23 -6.55 -0.49
N ARG A 122 7.03 -7.82 -0.89
CA ARG A 122 8.02 -8.57 -1.70
C ARG A 122 8.30 -7.87 -3.02
N ALA A 123 7.25 -7.39 -3.71
CA ALA A 123 7.37 -6.63 -4.93
C ALA A 123 8.21 -5.36 -4.76
N ALA A 124 8.01 -4.64 -3.65
CA ALA A 124 8.81 -3.46 -3.33
C ALA A 124 10.29 -3.80 -3.09
N PHE A 125 10.59 -4.91 -2.40
CA PHE A 125 11.98 -5.37 -2.26
C PHE A 125 12.59 -5.83 -3.58
N THR A 126 11.81 -6.47 -4.47
CA THR A 126 12.25 -6.83 -5.83
C THR A 126 12.58 -5.58 -6.65
N ALA A 127 11.79 -4.51 -6.50
CA ALA A 127 12.02 -3.24 -7.19
C ALA A 127 13.13 -2.38 -6.55
N TRP A 128 13.52 -2.67 -5.31
CA TRP A 128 14.52 -1.90 -4.59
C TRP A 128 15.94 -2.27 -5.04
N THR A 129 16.65 -1.30 -5.59
CA THR A 129 18.02 -1.47 -6.11
C THR A 129 19.10 -1.40 -5.02
N GLY A 130 18.76 -0.91 -3.82
CA GLY A 130 19.70 -0.64 -2.72
C GLY A 130 19.86 -1.78 -1.71
N GLY A 131 19.16 -2.92 -1.89
CA GLY A 131 19.26 -4.02 -0.94
C GLY A 131 18.43 -5.24 -1.31
N ASN A 132 18.31 -6.16 -0.37
CA ASN A 132 17.57 -7.41 -0.54
C ASN A 132 16.52 -7.59 0.56
N ASP A 133 15.58 -8.50 0.34
CA ASP A 133 14.55 -8.86 1.31
C ASP A 133 15.07 -9.94 2.28
N ALA A 134 15.46 -9.51 3.48
CA ALA A 134 15.83 -10.40 4.57
C ALA A 134 14.63 -10.83 5.44
N THR A 135 13.40 -10.53 5.02
CA THR A 135 12.18 -10.88 5.75
C THR A 135 11.97 -12.39 5.76
N GLN A 136 11.68 -12.96 6.92
CA GLN A 136 11.27 -14.35 7.03
C GLN A 136 9.80 -14.49 6.65
N TYR A 137 9.52 -15.44 5.75
CA TYR A 137 8.18 -15.79 5.29
C TYR A 137 7.83 -17.23 5.63
N VAL A 138 6.58 -17.46 6.07
CA VAL A 138 6.05 -18.83 6.28
C VAL A 138 6.03 -19.58 4.94
N TYR A 139 5.60 -18.90 3.88
CA TYR A 139 5.62 -19.42 2.53
C TYR A 139 6.65 -18.64 1.72
N SER A 140 7.76 -19.27 1.38
CA SER A 140 8.85 -18.66 0.58
C SER A 140 8.45 -18.49 -0.89
N SER A 141 7.64 -19.41 -1.43
CA SER A 141 7.17 -19.37 -2.82
C SER A 141 5.72 -18.93 -2.92
N LEU A 142 5.39 -18.22 -4.00
CA LEU A 142 4.01 -17.87 -4.39
C LEU A 142 3.34 -19.01 -5.20
N VAL A 143 4.12 -19.93 -5.76
CA VAL A 143 3.63 -21.10 -6.48
C VAL A 143 3.14 -22.15 -5.48
N GLY A 144 2.09 -22.88 -5.86
CA GLY A 144 1.51 -23.99 -5.10
C GLY A 144 0.28 -23.58 -4.30
N SER A 145 -0.74 -24.43 -4.36
CA SER A 145 -1.96 -24.30 -3.59
C SER A 145 -1.83 -25.20 -2.35
N ASP A 146 -1.31 -24.65 -1.28
CA ASP A 146 -1.55 -25.29 0.01
C ASP A 146 -2.99 -24.90 0.42
N LYS A 147 -3.92 -25.83 0.16
CA LYS A 147 -5.37 -25.64 0.45
C LYS A 147 -5.64 -25.35 1.92
N SER A 148 -4.68 -25.57 2.80
CA SER A 148 -4.76 -25.29 4.24
C SER A 148 -4.54 -23.80 4.58
N SER A 149 -4.08 -22.96 3.66
CA SER A 149 -3.55 -21.65 3.98
C SER A 149 -4.47 -20.45 3.70
N GLY A 150 -5.74 -20.68 3.42
CA GLY A 150 -6.71 -19.58 3.20
C GLY A 150 -6.78 -19.09 1.75
N PRO A 151 -7.36 -17.91 1.47
CA PRO A 151 -7.61 -17.44 0.11
C PRO A 151 -6.33 -17.43 -0.73
N ASP A 152 -6.45 -17.83 -1.98
CA ASP A 152 -5.37 -17.88 -2.96
C ASP A 152 -5.10 -16.47 -3.53
N ASP A 153 -4.61 -15.57 -2.67
CA ASP A 153 -4.31 -14.19 -3.04
C ASP A 153 -3.28 -14.11 -4.21
N PRO A 154 -2.24 -14.97 -4.32
CA PRO A 154 -1.32 -14.94 -5.46
C PRO A 154 -2.01 -15.14 -6.82
N MET A 155 -2.90 -16.10 -6.94
CA MET A 155 -3.64 -16.36 -8.19
C MET A 155 -4.61 -15.21 -8.51
N ALA A 156 -5.25 -14.64 -7.50
CA ALA A 156 -6.14 -13.50 -7.69
C ALA A 156 -5.35 -12.25 -8.15
N VAL A 157 -4.19 -11.99 -7.57
CA VAL A 157 -3.31 -10.87 -7.99
C VAL A 157 -2.73 -11.13 -9.39
N ALA A 158 -2.33 -12.37 -9.73
CA ALA A 158 -1.92 -12.73 -11.07
C ALA A 158 -3.03 -12.46 -12.10
N GLN A 159 -4.27 -12.83 -11.77
CA GLN A 159 -5.43 -12.53 -12.62
C GLN A 159 -5.66 -11.01 -12.80
N ALA A 160 -5.45 -10.21 -11.75
CA ALA A 160 -5.53 -8.75 -11.84
C ALA A 160 -4.45 -8.16 -12.76
N VAL A 161 -3.21 -8.65 -12.65
CA VAL A 161 -2.09 -8.27 -13.54
C VAL A 161 -2.41 -8.63 -14.99
N LEU A 162 -2.82 -9.87 -15.27
CA LEU A 162 -3.20 -10.31 -16.62
C LEU A 162 -4.39 -9.51 -17.19
N THR A 163 -5.35 -9.18 -16.34
CA THR A 163 -6.48 -8.33 -16.74
C THR A 163 -6.01 -6.93 -17.14
N THR A 164 -5.06 -6.37 -16.38
CA THR A 164 -4.47 -5.06 -16.70
C THR A 164 -3.69 -5.09 -17.99
N ARG A 165 -2.90 -6.16 -18.24
CA ARG A 165 -2.19 -6.36 -19.51
C ARG A 165 -3.13 -6.45 -20.72
N SER A 166 -4.21 -7.21 -20.60
CA SER A 166 -5.12 -7.50 -21.73
C SER A 166 -6.11 -6.37 -22.01
N LYS A 167 -6.59 -5.67 -20.97
CA LYS A 167 -7.65 -4.67 -21.07
C LYS A 167 -7.19 -3.23 -20.85
N GLY A 168 -5.94 -3.04 -20.46
CA GLY A 168 -5.36 -1.76 -20.08
C GLY A 168 -5.69 -1.33 -18.66
N ILE A 169 -4.83 -0.48 -18.10
CA ILE A 169 -4.92 0.01 -16.72
C ILE A 169 -6.23 0.78 -16.47
N ASP A 170 -6.67 1.59 -17.42
CA ASP A 170 -7.87 2.44 -17.25
C ASP A 170 -9.14 1.58 -17.10
N ARG A 171 -9.24 0.49 -17.86
CA ARG A 171 -10.37 -0.44 -17.72
C ARG A 171 -10.31 -1.25 -16.42
N PHE A 172 -9.11 -1.62 -15.97
CA PHE A 172 -8.90 -2.30 -14.69
C PHE A 172 -9.29 -1.39 -13.52
N LEU A 173 -8.85 -0.14 -13.55
CA LEU A 173 -9.16 0.83 -12.50
C LEU A 173 -10.64 1.26 -12.50
N GLY A 174 -11.30 1.31 -13.67
CA GLY A 174 -12.67 1.76 -13.79
C GLY A 174 -12.91 3.10 -13.10
N ALA A 175 -13.87 3.14 -12.17
CA ALA A 175 -14.17 4.34 -11.39
C ALA A 175 -13.25 4.58 -10.19
N SER A 176 -12.19 3.78 -10.00
CA SER A 176 -11.31 3.88 -8.82
C SER A 176 -10.62 5.24 -8.69
N LEU A 177 -10.44 5.98 -9.79
CA LEU A 177 -9.87 7.33 -9.80
C LEU A 177 -10.93 8.46 -9.85
N ALA A 178 -12.21 8.15 -9.74
CA ALA A 178 -13.27 9.18 -9.81
C ALA A 178 -13.18 10.19 -8.65
N PHE A 179 -12.55 9.82 -7.53
CA PHE A 179 -12.33 10.70 -6.38
C PHE A 179 -11.27 11.78 -6.63
N ALA A 180 -10.33 11.51 -7.53
CA ALA A 180 -9.17 12.37 -7.71
C ALA A 180 -9.52 13.63 -8.52
N PRO A 181 -8.98 14.80 -8.15
CA PRO A 181 -8.99 15.98 -9.00
C PRO A 181 -8.41 15.65 -10.38
N VAL A 182 -8.94 16.34 -11.43
CA VAL A 182 -8.58 16.02 -12.82
C VAL A 182 -7.09 16.14 -13.07
N ASP A 183 -6.45 17.16 -12.49
CA ASP A 183 -5.03 17.45 -12.57
C ASP A 183 -4.14 16.44 -11.81
N GLU A 184 -4.66 15.76 -10.79
CA GLU A 184 -3.94 14.72 -10.04
C GLU A 184 -4.13 13.30 -10.62
N ARG A 185 -5.13 13.08 -11.46
CA ARG A 185 -5.40 11.74 -12.03
C ARG A 185 -4.22 11.10 -12.77
N PRO A 186 -3.41 11.85 -13.55
CA PRO A 186 -2.23 11.27 -14.20
C PRO A 186 -1.23 10.70 -13.19
N GLN A 187 -0.98 11.38 -12.04
CA GLN A 187 -0.05 10.91 -11.01
C GLN A 187 -0.60 9.65 -10.32
N TYR A 188 -1.90 9.62 -9.97
CA TYR A 188 -2.52 8.40 -9.43
C TYR A 188 -2.50 7.24 -10.42
N ARG A 189 -2.74 7.52 -11.70
CA ARG A 189 -2.64 6.50 -12.75
C ARG A 189 -1.22 5.94 -12.85
N SER A 190 -0.21 6.79 -12.78
CA SER A 190 1.21 6.39 -12.81
C SER A 190 1.55 5.48 -11.64
N VAL A 191 1.24 5.87 -10.40
CA VAL A 191 1.56 5.06 -9.21
C VAL A 191 0.85 3.70 -9.23
N LEU A 192 -0.38 3.65 -9.76
CA LEU A 192 -1.12 2.39 -9.88
C LEU A 192 -0.53 1.50 -10.97
N THR A 193 -0.11 2.07 -12.09
CA THR A 193 0.60 1.35 -13.16
C THR A 193 1.92 0.77 -12.63
N ASN A 194 2.72 1.61 -11.96
CA ASN A 194 4.01 1.18 -11.40
C ASN A 194 3.84 0.07 -10.35
N GLY A 195 2.84 0.18 -9.47
CA GLY A 195 2.56 -0.87 -8.48
C GLY A 195 2.10 -2.19 -9.09
N ILE A 196 1.34 -2.17 -10.21
CA ILE A 196 1.02 -3.38 -10.97
C ILE A 196 2.28 -3.97 -11.62
N ASN A 197 3.17 -3.15 -12.17
CA ASN A 197 4.43 -3.59 -12.75
C ASN A 197 5.37 -4.21 -11.69
N GLU A 198 5.44 -3.64 -10.49
CA GLU A 198 6.18 -4.23 -9.36
C GLU A 198 5.64 -5.62 -9.00
N LEU A 199 4.31 -5.77 -8.92
CA LEU A 199 3.67 -7.07 -8.65
C LEU A 199 3.91 -8.07 -9.77
N GLU A 200 3.84 -7.62 -11.01
CA GLU A 200 4.14 -8.44 -12.19
C GLU A 200 5.57 -8.99 -12.16
N ALA A 201 6.55 -8.15 -11.89
CA ALA A 201 7.95 -8.56 -11.79
C ALA A 201 8.14 -9.62 -10.68
N LEU A 202 7.51 -9.46 -9.53
CA LEU A 202 7.52 -10.45 -8.45
C LEU A 202 6.89 -11.77 -8.90
N LEU A 203 5.69 -11.73 -9.48
CA LEU A 203 4.95 -12.93 -9.87
C LEU A 203 5.68 -13.72 -10.98
N THR A 204 6.29 -13.00 -11.93
CA THR A 204 7.12 -13.61 -12.99
C THR A 204 8.39 -14.23 -12.40
N GLY A 205 9.07 -13.53 -11.49
CA GLY A 205 10.27 -14.03 -10.81
C GLY A 205 10.02 -15.27 -9.94
N ASP A 206 8.83 -15.39 -9.36
CA ASP A 206 8.40 -16.56 -8.57
C ASP A 206 7.76 -17.67 -9.44
N GLY A 207 7.63 -17.49 -10.77
CA GLY A 207 7.07 -18.48 -11.69
C GLY A 207 5.55 -18.66 -11.60
N VAL A 208 4.82 -17.64 -11.18
CA VAL A 208 3.34 -17.61 -11.14
C VAL A 208 2.77 -17.12 -12.47
N LEU A 209 3.51 -16.24 -13.19
CA LEU A 209 3.22 -15.68 -14.51
C LEU A 209 4.26 -16.09 -15.53
#